data_da7002287b43dc3257d2612302f1a1e7
#
_entry.id   da7002287b43dc3257d2612302f1a1e7
#
_cell.length_a   1.000
_cell.length_b   1.000
_cell.length_c   1.000
_cell.angle_alpha   90.00
_cell.angle_beta   90.00
_cell.angle_gamma   90.00
#
_symmetry.space_group_name_H-M   'P 1'
#
loop_
_entity.id
_entity.type
_entity.pdbx_description
1 polymer ?
#
loop_
_entity_poly.entity_id
_entity_poly.type
_entity_poly.pdbx_seq_one_letter_code
_entity_poly.pdbx_strand_id
1 'polypeptide(L)'
;MRAIFIRHGQSTGNAGVPCDDLALIELTELGWSQARDVAASWTEQPDLIVTSPYLRTQQTARPTIARFSDVPVETWPIEEFTYLQPARWNGTRSAERAPHLERYWADADPHYCDGEGAESFVTLLLRAEAALARLSAMTQGALVYVFGHGQFIQAVQSIVVDTHMDARAKMQAFWRKDAPPLISNAERVEFLWGEGRWERAAKQPEARSPGER
;
A
#
# COMPACT_ATOMS: atom_id res chain seq x y z
N MET A 1 -19.56 -2.21 4.17
CA MET A 1 -18.69 -1.01 4.23
C MET A 1 -17.76 -0.99 3.03
N ARG A 2 -17.17 0.16 2.69
CA ARG A 2 -16.25 0.33 1.57
C ARG A 2 -14.90 0.84 2.07
N ALA A 3 -13.81 0.24 1.67
CA ALA A 3 -12.46 0.71 1.96
C ALA A 3 -11.71 0.96 0.64
N ILE A 4 -11.28 2.18 0.41
CA ILE A 4 -10.47 2.54 -0.76
C ILE A 4 -9.04 2.73 -0.29
N PHE A 5 -8.17 1.81 -0.71
CA PHE A 5 -6.74 1.88 -0.45
C PHE A 5 -6.06 2.67 -1.57
N ILE A 6 -5.21 3.59 -1.19
CA ILE A 6 -4.48 4.47 -2.10
C ILE A 6 -2.97 4.26 -1.87
N ARG A 7 -2.23 3.82 -2.90
CA ARG A 7 -0.78 3.84 -2.80
C ARG A 7 -0.29 5.29 -2.80
N HIS A 8 0.71 5.60 -1.98
CA HIS A 8 1.33 6.92 -1.98
C HIS A 8 1.77 7.38 -3.38
N GLY A 9 1.78 8.68 -3.61
CA GLY A 9 2.34 9.30 -4.82
C GLY A 9 3.81 8.97 -5.02
N GLN A 10 4.38 9.27 -6.19
CA GLN A 10 5.79 9.01 -6.45
C GLN A 10 6.66 9.66 -5.36
N SER A 11 7.52 8.86 -4.74
CA SER A 11 8.47 9.31 -3.72
C SER A 11 9.89 9.43 -4.28
N THR A 12 10.76 10.12 -3.56
CA THR A 12 12.19 10.19 -3.88
C THR A 12 12.83 8.80 -3.94
N GLY A 13 12.40 7.88 -3.07
CA GLY A 13 12.81 6.47 -3.15
C GLY A 13 12.34 5.76 -4.42
N ASN A 14 11.14 6.05 -4.95
CA ASN A 14 10.70 5.53 -6.24
C ASN A 14 11.49 6.14 -7.41
N ALA A 15 11.98 7.36 -7.26
CA ALA A 15 12.85 8.02 -8.22
C ALA A 15 14.33 7.57 -8.13
N GLY A 16 14.64 6.59 -7.26
CA GLY A 16 15.97 6.01 -7.13
C GLY A 16 16.93 6.77 -6.22
N VAL A 17 16.45 7.76 -5.46
CA VAL A 17 17.28 8.47 -4.47
C VAL A 17 17.47 7.56 -3.25
N PRO A 18 18.73 7.25 -2.87
CA PRO A 18 19.02 6.50 -1.66
C PRO A 18 18.49 7.23 -0.42
N CYS A 19 18.02 6.47 0.56
CA CYS A 19 17.53 7.03 1.82
C CYS A 19 17.95 6.14 2.98
N ASP A 20 18.39 6.75 4.06
CA ASP A 20 18.82 6.05 5.27
C ASP A 20 17.67 5.73 6.22
N ASP A 21 16.55 6.48 6.12
CA ASP A 21 15.35 6.26 6.90
C ASP A 21 14.12 6.11 6.00
N LEU A 22 13.61 4.88 5.91
CA LEU A 22 12.44 4.56 5.06
C LEU A 22 11.18 5.32 5.49
N ALA A 23 11.07 5.74 6.76
CA ALA A 23 9.92 6.48 7.26
C ALA A 23 9.88 7.92 6.76
N LEU A 24 11.05 8.51 6.49
CA LEU A 24 11.23 9.92 6.13
C LEU A 24 11.28 10.17 4.62
N ILE A 25 11.14 9.14 3.78
CA ILE A 25 11.11 9.31 2.33
C ILE A 25 9.94 10.23 1.93
N GLU A 26 10.24 11.30 1.22
CA GLU A 26 9.29 12.32 0.79
C GLU A 26 8.73 12.07 -0.62
N LEU A 27 7.61 12.74 -0.93
CA LEU A 27 7.11 12.80 -2.30
C LEU A 27 8.00 13.65 -3.20
N THR A 28 8.08 13.29 -4.48
CA THR A 28 8.58 14.17 -5.54
C THR A 28 7.52 15.20 -5.93
N GLU A 29 7.88 16.19 -6.77
CA GLU A 29 6.91 17.11 -7.37
C GLU A 29 5.79 16.37 -8.12
N LEU A 30 6.12 15.30 -8.85
CA LEU A 30 5.12 14.43 -9.48
C LEU A 30 4.23 13.77 -8.43
N GLY A 31 4.80 13.28 -7.32
CA GLY A 31 4.04 12.69 -6.24
C GLY A 31 3.04 13.68 -5.60
N TRP A 32 3.43 14.93 -5.43
CA TRP A 32 2.55 15.99 -4.98
C TRP A 32 1.44 16.31 -5.99
N SER A 33 1.72 16.31 -7.29
CA SER A 33 0.69 16.44 -8.32
C SER A 33 -0.31 15.29 -8.23
N GLN A 34 0.17 14.05 -8.19
CA GLN A 34 -0.66 12.87 -8.03
C GLN A 34 -1.55 12.92 -6.77
N ALA A 35 -1.02 13.41 -5.65
CA ALA A 35 -1.78 13.58 -4.41
C ALA A 35 -2.94 14.58 -4.58
N ARG A 36 -2.70 15.69 -5.28
CA ARG A 36 -3.75 16.67 -5.60
C ARG A 36 -4.80 16.10 -6.54
N ASP A 37 -4.40 15.34 -7.55
CA ASP A 37 -5.31 14.68 -8.51
C ASP A 37 -6.21 13.67 -7.80
N VAL A 38 -5.65 12.87 -6.88
CA VAL A 38 -6.42 11.98 -6.01
C VAL A 38 -7.45 12.77 -5.21
N ALA A 39 -7.05 13.85 -4.55
CA ALA A 39 -7.96 14.66 -3.75
C ALA A 39 -9.06 15.31 -4.59
N ALA A 40 -8.75 15.81 -5.79
CA ALA A 40 -9.70 16.43 -6.70
C ALA A 40 -10.74 15.43 -7.23
N SER A 41 -10.38 14.16 -7.36
CA SER A 41 -11.22 13.12 -7.96
C SER A 41 -12.25 12.49 -7.01
N TRP A 42 -12.24 12.81 -5.71
CA TRP A 42 -13.22 12.29 -4.78
C TRP A 42 -14.63 12.86 -5.04
N THR A 43 -15.62 12.00 -5.08
CA THR A 43 -17.04 12.37 -5.24
C THR A 43 -17.83 12.20 -3.94
N GLU A 44 -17.28 11.50 -2.97
CA GLU A 44 -17.90 11.18 -1.69
C GLU A 44 -16.98 11.59 -0.54
N GLN A 45 -17.56 12.02 0.58
CA GLN A 45 -16.83 12.27 1.82
C GLN A 45 -16.66 10.94 2.56
N PRO A 46 -15.44 10.58 3.03
CA PRO A 46 -15.27 9.38 3.85
C PRO A 46 -15.70 9.63 5.30
N ASP A 47 -15.97 8.55 6.03
CA ASP A 47 -16.22 8.60 7.48
C ASP A 47 -14.91 8.58 8.28
N LEU A 48 -13.80 8.11 7.66
CA LEU A 48 -12.47 8.04 8.26
C LEU A 48 -11.40 8.12 7.16
N ILE A 49 -10.32 8.83 7.46
CA ILE A 49 -9.09 8.81 6.68
C ILE A 49 -8.01 8.10 7.52
N VAL A 50 -7.37 7.09 6.94
CA VAL A 50 -6.28 6.33 7.56
C VAL A 50 -4.99 6.60 6.80
N THR A 51 -3.89 6.79 7.52
CA THR A 51 -2.54 6.90 6.95
C THR A 51 -1.60 5.89 7.59
N SER A 52 -0.59 5.45 6.83
CA SER A 52 0.61 4.85 7.41
C SER A 52 1.40 5.91 8.18
N PRO A 53 2.25 5.55 9.16
CA PRO A 53 3.14 6.50 9.83
C PRO A 53 4.23 7.07 8.92
N TYR A 54 4.47 6.52 7.72
CA TYR A 54 5.49 6.98 6.79
C TYR A 54 5.12 8.30 6.10
N LEU A 55 6.09 9.22 6.05
CA LEU A 55 5.91 10.60 5.59
C LEU A 55 5.25 10.69 4.21
N ARG A 56 5.67 9.89 3.23
CA ARG A 56 5.11 9.89 1.86
C ARG A 56 3.61 9.57 1.80
N THR A 57 3.09 8.75 2.71
CA THR A 57 1.65 8.46 2.78
C THR A 57 0.88 9.62 3.40
N GLN A 58 1.42 10.23 4.45
CA GLN A 58 0.85 11.41 5.09
C GLN A 58 0.82 12.60 4.11
N GLN A 59 1.92 12.80 3.36
CA GLN A 59 1.98 13.82 2.31
C GLN A 59 0.96 13.55 1.19
N THR A 60 0.76 12.30 0.80
CA THR A 60 -0.26 11.93 -0.21
C THR A 60 -1.67 12.18 0.31
N ALA A 61 -1.94 11.91 1.59
CA ALA A 61 -3.24 12.15 2.21
C ALA A 61 -3.55 13.63 2.42
N ARG A 62 -2.54 14.49 2.56
CA ARG A 62 -2.68 15.90 2.97
C ARG A 62 -3.69 16.69 2.15
N PRO A 63 -3.72 16.65 0.80
CA PRO A 63 -4.74 17.36 0.03
C PRO A 63 -6.16 16.81 0.25
N THR A 64 -6.31 15.51 0.46
CA THR A 64 -7.61 14.89 0.80
C THR A 64 -8.08 15.31 2.20
N ILE A 65 -7.19 15.31 3.18
CA ILE A 65 -7.49 15.80 4.55
C ILE A 65 -7.91 17.28 4.52
N ALA A 66 -7.20 18.10 3.75
CA ALA A 66 -7.56 19.51 3.60
C ALA A 66 -8.95 19.71 2.96
N ARG A 67 -9.34 18.82 2.04
CA ARG A 67 -10.66 18.85 1.41
C ARG A 67 -11.79 18.43 2.35
N PHE A 68 -11.52 17.48 3.24
CA PHE A 68 -12.49 16.91 4.19
C PHE A 68 -12.04 17.16 5.64
N SER A 69 -11.89 18.44 6.00
CA SER A 69 -11.28 18.88 7.27
C SER A 69 -11.99 18.38 8.54
N ASP A 70 -13.28 18.05 8.43
CA ASP A 70 -14.10 17.59 9.56
C ASP A 70 -14.06 16.05 9.75
N VAL A 71 -13.42 15.34 8.81
CA VAL A 71 -13.31 13.86 8.85
C VAL A 71 -12.16 13.48 9.79
N PRO A 72 -12.36 12.52 10.71
CA PRO A 72 -11.30 12.05 11.57
C PRO A 72 -10.17 11.40 10.76
N VAL A 73 -8.93 11.60 11.25
CA VAL A 73 -7.70 11.03 10.65
C VAL A 73 -7.01 10.16 11.68
N GLU A 74 -6.71 8.93 11.30
CA GLU A 74 -5.98 7.99 12.14
C GLU A 74 -4.70 7.49 11.46
N THR A 75 -3.68 7.18 12.26
CA THR A 75 -2.46 6.52 11.79
C THR A 75 -2.49 5.06 12.23
N TRP A 76 -2.38 4.15 11.27
CA TRP A 76 -2.40 2.71 11.51
C TRP A 76 -1.06 2.06 11.12
N PRO A 77 -0.71 0.89 11.69
CA PRO A 77 0.52 0.16 11.37
C PRO A 77 0.41 -0.56 10.02
N ILE A 78 0.28 0.22 8.95
CA ILE A 78 0.12 -0.22 7.57
C ILE A 78 1.31 0.21 6.70
N GLU A 79 2.52 0.18 7.29
CA GLU A 79 3.79 0.52 6.65
C GLU A 79 4.09 -0.40 5.48
N GLU A 80 5.00 0.05 4.60
CA GLU A 80 5.51 -0.77 3.50
C GLU A 80 6.23 -2.00 4.05
N PHE A 81 6.19 -3.08 3.30
CA PHE A 81 6.87 -4.33 3.64
C PHE A 81 8.38 -4.14 3.75
N THR A 82 8.89 -4.20 4.97
CA THR A 82 10.32 -4.07 5.26
C THR A 82 10.96 -5.45 5.38
N TYR A 83 11.06 -6.18 4.26
CA TYR A 83 11.59 -7.55 4.23
C TYR A 83 13.12 -7.65 4.28
N LEU A 84 13.84 -6.54 4.09
CA LEU A 84 15.28 -6.48 4.22
C LEU A 84 15.68 -5.71 5.48
N GLN A 85 16.74 -6.16 6.16
CA GLN A 85 17.28 -5.51 7.34
C GLN A 85 17.69 -4.05 7.06
N PRO A 86 17.02 -3.05 7.66
CA PRO A 86 17.29 -1.64 7.36
C PRO A 86 18.74 -1.23 7.62
N ALA A 87 19.32 -1.62 8.74
CA ALA A 87 20.70 -1.28 9.11
C ALA A 87 21.74 -1.75 8.07
N ARG A 88 21.43 -2.81 7.32
CA ARG A 88 22.32 -3.35 6.27
C ARG A 88 22.05 -2.76 4.90
N TRP A 89 20.81 -2.43 4.60
CA TRP A 89 20.39 -2.17 3.23
C TRP A 89 19.92 -0.74 2.95
N ASN A 90 19.64 0.07 3.99
CA ASN A 90 19.35 1.48 3.80
C ASN A 90 20.57 2.20 3.22
N GLY A 91 20.33 3.23 2.42
CA GLY A 91 21.39 3.96 1.73
C GLY A 91 22.02 3.23 0.54
N THR A 92 21.73 1.93 0.32
CA THR A 92 22.27 1.16 -0.80
C THR A 92 21.45 1.34 -2.08
N ARG A 93 22.06 1.06 -3.23
CA ARG A 93 21.39 1.09 -4.53
C ARG A 93 20.69 -0.24 -4.83
N SER A 94 19.67 -0.20 -5.69
CA SER A 94 18.91 -1.41 -6.09
C SER A 94 19.81 -2.51 -6.68
N ALA A 95 20.85 -2.16 -7.45
CA ALA A 95 21.78 -3.14 -8.01
C ALA A 95 22.56 -3.91 -6.94
N GLU A 96 22.89 -3.28 -5.81
CA GLU A 96 23.61 -3.91 -4.70
C GLU A 96 22.74 -4.92 -3.97
N ARG A 97 21.44 -4.66 -3.91
CA ARG A 97 20.45 -5.53 -3.28
C ARG A 97 19.95 -6.67 -4.17
N ALA A 98 20.06 -6.51 -5.50
CA ALA A 98 19.44 -7.41 -6.46
C ALA A 98 19.75 -8.91 -6.22
N PRO A 99 21.01 -9.35 -6.01
CA PRO A 99 21.29 -10.78 -5.79
C PRO A 99 20.65 -11.33 -4.52
N HIS A 100 20.56 -10.50 -3.46
CA HIS A 100 19.93 -10.87 -2.20
C HIS A 100 18.41 -10.96 -2.34
N LEU A 101 17.81 -10.01 -3.06
CA LEU A 101 16.39 -10.01 -3.39
C LEU A 101 15.98 -11.24 -4.19
N GLU A 102 16.75 -11.59 -5.22
CA GLU A 102 16.49 -12.76 -6.06
C GLU A 102 16.43 -14.03 -5.22
N ARG A 103 17.40 -14.20 -4.32
CA ARG A 103 17.44 -15.34 -3.41
C ARG A 103 16.26 -15.34 -2.43
N TYR A 104 16.00 -14.23 -1.77
CA TYR A 104 14.88 -14.07 -0.82
C TYR A 104 13.56 -14.53 -1.43
N TRP A 105 13.25 -14.05 -2.64
CA TRP A 105 12.00 -14.39 -3.32
C TRP A 105 11.99 -15.78 -3.92
N ALA A 106 13.15 -16.32 -4.35
CA ALA A 106 13.27 -17.68 -4.87
C ALA A 106 13.09 -18.75 -3.77
N ASP A 107 13.65 -18.50 -2.59
CA ASP A 107 13.53 -19.38 -1.42
C ASP A 107 12.07 -19.44 -0.93
N ALA A 108 11.34 -18.33 -1.07
CA ALA A 108 9.93 -18.17 -0.73
C ALA A 108 9.60 -18.76 0.66
N ASP A 109 10.44 -18.47 1.66
CA ASP A 109 10.17 -18.82 3.04
C ASP A 109 9.37 -17.69 3.72
N PRO A 110 8.06 -17.87 3.97
CA PRO A 110 7.23 -16.80 4.50
C PRO A 110 7.54 -16.45 5.96
N HIS A 111 8.29 -17.28 6.67
CA HIS A 111 8.71 -17.05 8.05
C HIS A 111 10.10 -16.44 8.16
N TYR A 112 10.87 -16.39 7.08
CA TYR A 112 12.20 -15.82 7.10
C TYR A 112 12.15 -14.31 7.42
N CYS A 113 13.04 -13.88 8.32
CA CYS A 113 13.27 -12.49 8.70
C CYS A 113 14.76 -12.18 8.48
N ASP A 114 15.07 -11.15 7.68
CA ASP A 114 16.46 -10.80 7.28
C ASP A 114 17.30 -10.18 8.42
N GLY A 115 16.69 -9.91 9.57
CA GLY A 115 17.38 -9.40 10.76
C GLY A 115 16.56 -8.32 11.48
N GLU A 116 17.23 -7.63 12.40
CA GLU A 116 16.60 -6.60 13.23
C GLU A 116 15.99 -5.47 12.38
N GLY A 117 14.73 -5.12 12.68
CA GLY A 117 13.97 -4.10 11.94
C GLY A 117 13.37 -4.58 10.62
N ALA A 118 13.67 -5.82 10.18
CA ALA A 118 12.95 -6.46 9.10
C ALA A 118 11.71 -7.20 9.62
N GLU A 119 10.78 -7.51 8.74
CA GLU A 119 9.63 -8.35 9.04
C GLU A 119 9.54 -9.55 8.10
N SER A 120 8.94 -10.65 8.54
CA SER A 120 8.65 -11.79 7.69
C SER A 120 7.41 -11.54 6.83
N PHE A 121 7.25 -12.30 5.76
CA PHE A 121 6.05 -12.22 4.92
C PHE A 121 4.77 -12.55 5.70
N VAL A 122 4.84 -13.50 6.64
CA VAL A 122 3.72 -13.81 7.55
C VAL A 122 3.36 -12.62 8.42
N THR A 123 4.33 -11.86 8.92
CA THR A 123 4.07 -10.64 9.70
C THR A 123 3.34 -9.58 8.87
N LEU A 124 3.73 -9.39 7.62
CA LEU A 124 3.02 -8.51 6.69
C LEU A 124 1.55 -8.96 6.51
N LEU A 125 1.31 -10.27 6.28
CA LEU A 125 -0.05 -10.79 6.13
C LEU A 125 -0.89 -10.56 7.39
N LEU A 126 -0.33 -10.81 8.58
CA LEU A 126 -1.02 -10.59 9.86
C LEU A 126 -1.38 -9.11 10.07
N ARG A 127 -0.51 -8.17 9.68
CA ARG A 127 -0.83 -6.73 9.74
C ARG A 127 -1.97 -6.36 8.77
N ALA A 128 -1.96 -6.93 7.58
CA ALA A 128 -3.02 -6.71 6.60
C ALA A 128 -4.36 -7.32 7.07
N GLU A 129 -4.36 -8.51 7.66
CA GLU A 129 -5.54 -9.12 8.29
C GLU A 129 -6.07 -8.27 9.45
N ALA A 130 -5.20 -7.75 10.31
CA ALA A 130 -5.58 -6.88 11.42
C ALA A 130 -6.23 -5.57 10.91
N ALA A 131 -5.71 -4.98 9.84
CA ALA A 131 -6.32 -3.80 9.21
C ALA A 131 -7.70 -4.12 8.64
N LEU A 132 -7.86 -5.24 7.94
CA LEU A 132 -9.15 -5.69 7.41
C LEU A 132 -10.16 -6.00 8.53
N ALA A 133 -9.72 -6.62 9.62
CA ALA A 133 -10.56 -6.89 10.78
C ALA A 133 -11.04 -5.60 11.45
N ARG A 134 -10.16 -4.60 11.60
CA ARG A 134 -10.51 -3.29 12.15
C ARG A 134 -11.52 -2.56 11.27
N LEU A 135 -11.35 -2.62 9.95
CA LEU A 135 -12.29 -2.05 8.98
C LEU A 135 -13.65 -2.75 9.05
N SER A 136 -13.68 -4.08 9.07
CA SER A 136 -14.96 -4.85 9.10
C SER A 136 -15.77 -4.65 10.39
N ALA A 137 -15.13 -4.20 11.47
CA ALA A 137 -15.79 -3.86 12.73
C ALA A 137 -16.45 -2.47 12.73
N MET A 138 -16.23 -1.66 11.69
CA MET A 138 -16.83 -0.33 11.56
C MET A 138 -18.33 -0.43 11.19
N THR A 139 -19.03 0.70 11.33
CA THR A 139 -20.46 0.82 11.02
C THR A 139 -20.78 0.35 9.59
N GLN A 140 -21.88 -0.37 9.43
CA GLN A 140 -22.36 -0.77 8.13
C GLN A 140 -22.57 0.46 7.22
N GLY A 141 -22.07 0.39 5.99
CA GLY A 141 -22.15 1.49 5.03
C GLY A 141 -20.98 2.49 5.11
N ALA A 142 -20.12 2.42 6.13
CA ALA A 142 -18.96 3.32 6.25
C ALA A 142 -18.06 3.29 5.01
N LEU A 143 -17.51 4.46 4.66
CA LEU A 143 -16.50 4.67 3.63
C LEU A 143 -15.18 5.11 4.27
N VAL A 144 -14.10 4.38 4.00
CA VAL A 144 -12.78 4.68 4.56
C VAL A 144 -11.76 4.88 3.43
N TYR A 145 -11.00 5.97 3.49
CA TYR A 145 -9.84 6.18 2.63
C TYR A 145 -8.57 5.80 3.36
N VAL A 146 -7.80 4.86 2.81
CA VAL A 146 -6.60 4.27 3.44
C VAL A 146 -5.37 4.57 2.60
N PHE A 147 -4.58 5.54 3.03
CA PHE A 147 -3.33 5.92 2.35
C PHE A 147 -2.18 5.06 2.84
N GLY A 148 -1.71 4.17 1.99
CA GLY A 148 -0.71 3.15 2.30
C GLY A 148 0.33 2.95 1.20
N HIS A 149 0.79 1.72 1.08
CA HIS A 149 1.95 1.35 0.28
C HIS A 149 1.61 0.21 -0.69
N GLY A 150 2.42 0.07 -1.74
CA GLY A 150 2.17 -0.88 -2.80
C GLY A 150 2.12 -2.33 -2.33
N GLN A 151 3.13 -2.78 -1.59
CA GLN A 151 3.20 -4.16 -1.12
C GLN A 151 2.19 -4.44 0.01
N PHE A 152 1.90 -3.46 0.88
CA PHE A 152 0.86 -3.63 1.87
C PHE A 152 -0.53 -3.83 1.23
N ILE A 153 -0.89 -3.01 0.23
CA ILE A 153 -2.16 -3.15 -0.50
C ILE A 153 -2.20 -4.48 -1.27
N GLN A 154 -1.08 -4.91 -1.82
CA GLN A 154 -0.96 -6.22 -2.46
C GLN A 154 -1.19 -7.37 -1.48
N ALA A 155 -0.71 -7.25 -0.24
CA ALA A 155 -0.97 -8.23 0.82
C ALA A 155 -2.47 -8.28 1.17
N VAL A 156 -3.12 -7.13 1.34
CA VAL A 156 -4.58 -7.02 1.51
C VAL A 156 -5.30 -7.72 0.36
N GLN A 157 -4.91 -7.44 -0.88
CA GLN A 157 -5.50 -8.07 -2.07
C GLN A 157 -5.32 -9.59 -2.07
N SER A 158 -4.14 -10.09 -1.71
CA SER A 158 -3.85 -11.53 -1.65
C SER A 158 -4.71 -12.24 -0.58
N ILE A 159 -4.97 -11.59 0.55
CA ILE A 159 -5.87 -12.14 1.59
C ILE A 159 -7.30 -12.22 1.07
N VAL A 160 -7.77 -11.20 0.38
CA VAL A 160 -9.17 -11.09 -0.09
C VAL A 160 -9.44 -12.00 -1.29
N VAL A 161 -8.50 -12.13 -2.22
CA VAL A 161 -8.69 -12.83 -3.49
C VAL A 161 -8.19 -14.27 -3.43
N ASP A 162 -7.00 -14.48 -2.86
CA ASP A 162 -6.32 -15.78 -2.87
C ASP A 162 -6.58 -16.57 -1.58
N THR A 163 -7.84 -16.66 -1.18
CA THR A 163 -8.28 -17.25 0.10
C THR A 163 -7.90 -18.72 0.28
N HIS A 164 -7.68 -19.44 -0.82
CA HIS A 164 -7.30 -20.86 -0.84
C HIS A 164 -5.79 -21.11 -0.78
N MET A 165 -4.96 -20.06 -0.91
CA MET A 165 -3.51 -20.17 -0.89
C MET A 165 -2.97 -20.08 0.54
N ASP A 166 -1.98 -20.91 0.86
CA ASP A 166 -1.18 -20.76 2.07
C ASP A 166 -0.18 -19.58 1.95
N ALA A 167 0.52 -19.26 3.04
CA ALA A 167 1.45 -18.13 3.06
C ALA A 167 2.61 -18.27 2.06
N ARG A 168 3.10 -19.49 1.81
CA ARG A 168 4.18 -19.75 0.84
C ARG A 168 3.69 -19.54 -0.59
N ALA A 169 2.54 -20.07 -0.93
CA ALA A 169 1.93 -19.88 -2.25
C ALA A 169 1.62 -18.41 -2.53
N LYS A 170 1.11 -17.68 -1.50
CA LYS A 170 0.91 -16.22 -1.58
C LYS A 170 2.23 -15.48 -1.83
N MET A 171 3.30 -15.83 -1.11
CA MET A 171 4.62 -15.23 -1.28
C MET A 171 5.21 -15.49 -2.68
N GLN A 172 5.05 -16.68 -3.22
CA GLN A 172 5.46 -17.01 -4.60
C GLN A 172 4.71 -16.22 -5.66
N ALA A 173 3.41 -15.97 -5.45
CA ALA A 173 2.59 -15.16 -6.34
C ALA A 173 2.85 -13.64 -6.20
N PHE A 174 3.41 -13.22 -5.07
CA PHE A 174 3.60 -11.82 -4.69
C PHE A 174 4.71 -11.14 -5.49
N TRP A 175 5.78 -11.86 -5.83
CA TRP A 175 6.94 -11.33 -6.51
C TRP A 175 7.02 -11.81 -7.96
N ARG A 176 7.22 -10.84 -8.86
CA ARG A 176 7.48 -11.13 -10.29
C ARG A 176 8.61 -10.22 -10.75
N LYS A 177 9.79 -10.81 -11.03
CA LYS A 177 11.05 -10.10 -11.31
C LYS A 177 10.92 -9.04 -12.42
N ASP A 178 10.21 -9.34 -13.49
CA ASP A 178 10.14 -8.51 -14.70
C ASP A 178 8.77 -7.83 -14.89
N ALA A 179 7.94 -7.82 -13.86
CA ALA A 179 6.63 -7.19 -13.92
C ALA A 179 6.66 -5.78 -13.32
N PRO A 180 5.90 -4.83 -13.89
CA PRO A 180 5.68 -3.55 -13.25
C PRO A 180 5.01 -3.75 -11.88
N PRO A 181 5.11 -2.77 -10.96
CA PRO A 181 4.40 -2.82 -9.70
C PRO A 181 2.92 -3.12 -9.94
N LEU A 182 2.36 -4.10 -9.21
CA LEU A 182 0.94 -4.48 -9.34
C LEU A 182 0.00 -3.32 -9.05
N ILE A 183 0.48 -2.33 -8.28
CA ILE A 183 -0.27 -1.14 -7.91
C ILE A 183 0.63 0.06 -8.19
N SER A 184 0.19 0.96 -9.07
CA SER A 184 0.92 2.16 -9.46
C SER A 184 0.86 3.25 -8.36
N ASN A 185 1.77 4.25 -8.41
CA ASN A 185 1.69 5.40 -7.50
C ASN A 185 0.34 6.11 -7.67
N ALA A 186 -0.27 6.49 -6.54
CA ALA A 186 -1.60 7.10 -6.46
C ALA A 186 -2.76 6.24 -6.98
N GLU A 187 -2.50 4.98 -7.37
CA GLU A 187 -3.57 4.05 -7.76
C GLU A 187 -4.44 3.72 -6.56
N ARG A 188 -5.73 3.55 -6.84
CA ARG A 188 -6.76 3.22 -5.87
C ARG A 188 -7.21 1.78 -6.07
N VAL A 189 -7.35 1.05 -4.96
CA VAL A 189 -7.90 -0.31 -4.94
C VAL A 189 -9.05 -0.31 -3.94
N GLU A 190 -10.24 -0.65 -4.41
CA GLU A 190 -11.43 -0.67 -3.57
C GLU A 190 -11.76 -2.09 -3.12
N PHE A 191 -12.11 -2.20 -1.84
CA PHE A 191 -12.58 -3.42 -1.21
C PHE A 191 -13.94 -3.18 -0.55
N LEU A 192 -14.83 -4.15 -0.67
CA LEU A 192 -16.18 -4.15 -0.16
C LEU A 192 -16.31 -5.20 0.94
N TRP A 193 -16.87 -4.83 2.09
CA TRP A 193 -17.24 -5.77 3.15
C TRP A 193 -18.74 -5.97 3.17
N GLY A 194 -19.18 -7.20 3.01
CA GLY A 194 -20.57 -7.62 3.07
C GLY A 194 -20.68 -9.11 3.30
N GLU A 195 -21.78 -9.54 3.88
CA GLU A 195 -22.08 -10.97 4.12
C GLU A 195 -20.96 -11.74 4.84
N GLY A 196 -20.21 -11.04 5.73
CA GLY A 196 -19.12 -11.64 6.52
C GLY A 196 -17.82 -11.88 5.75
N ARG A 197 -17.64 -11.30 4.56
CA ARG A 197 -16.44 -11.44 3.74
C ARG A 197 -16.04 -10.14 3.06
N TRP A 198 -14.76 -10.05 2.72
CA TRP A 198 -14.21 -9.01 1.86
C TRP A 198 -14.23 -9.46 0.40
N GLU A 199 -14.52 -8.53 -0.49
CA GLU A 199 -14.41 -8.71 -1.93
C GLU A 199 -13.65 -7.52 -2.53
N ARG A 200 -12.83 -7.77 -3.56
CA ARG A 200 -12.24 -6.70 -4.34
C ARG A 200 -13.25 -6.18 -5.35
N ALA A 201 -13.50 -4.88 -5.36
CA ALA A 201 -14.34 -4.27 -6.39
C ALA A 201 -13.69 -4.42 -7.78
N ALA A 202 -14.52 -4.58 -8.81
CA ALA A 202 -14.04 -4.58 -10.18
C ALA A 202 -13.34 -3.24 -10.50
N LYS A 203 -12.20 -3.30 -11.19
CA LYS A 203 -11.50 -2.08 -11.62
C LYS A 203 -12.45 -1.28 -12.52
N GLN A 204 -12.82 -0.08 -12.08
CA GLN A 204 -13.61 0.81 -12.95
C GLN A 204 -12.79 1.14 -14.18
N PRO A 205 -13.39 1.13 -15.40
CA PRO A 205 -12.71 1.59 -16.59
C PRO A 205 -12.30 3.05 -16.37
N GLU A 206 -11.04 3.37 -16.66
CA GLU A 206 -10.56 4.75 -16.62
C GLU A 206 -11.49 5.62 -17.49
N ALA A 207 -12.03 6.68 -16.89
CA ALA A 207 -12.79 7.66 -17.65
C ALA A 207 -11.87 8.20 -18.76
N ARG A 208 -12.21 7.94 -20.03
CA ARG A 208 -11.45 8.45 -21.17
C ARG A 208 -11.36 9.96 -21.02
N SER A 209 -10.13 10.47 -21.04
CA SER A 209 -9.91 11.92 -21.06
C SER A 209 -10.70 12.54 -22.22
N PRO A 210 -11.47 13.63 -22.00
CA PRO A 210 -12.18 14.31 -23.06
C PRO A 210 -11.17 15.09 -23.91
N GLY A 211 -10.53 14.43 -24.88
CA GLY A 211 -9.49 15.07 -25.70
C GLY A 211 -8.98 14.31 -26.91
N GLU A 212 -9.37 13.05 -27.10
CA GLU A 212 -9.03 12.32 -28.36
C GLU A 212 -10.26 12.16 -29.26
N ARG A 213 -10.50 13.20 -30.03
CA ARG A 213 -11.28 13.12 -31.28
C ARG A 213 -10.51 13.85 -32.36
#